data_2dcf7d514932de32eaa1a02da3b19e60
#
_entry.id   2dcf7d514932de32eaa1a02da3b19e60
#
_cell.length_a   1.000
_cell.length_b   1.000
_cell.length_c   1.000
_cell.angle_alpha   90.00
_cell.angle_beta   90.00
_cell.angle_gamma   90.00
#
_symmetry.space_group_name_H-M   'P 1'
#
loop_
_entity.id
_entity.type
_entity.pdbx_description
1 polymer ?
#
loop_
_entity_poly.entity_id
_entity_poly.type
_entity_poly.pdbx_seq_one_letter_code
_entity_poly.pdbx_strand_id
1 'polypeptide(L)'
;MLEINMEDVKNVLISCKPYLIFLGIVCVAAVAALIVCAVNKKLQKKTKYLIRTQAGVVVLMAIILTANMIVTGPMYTLVSLAMGEGSISDASIESSSEFGVKVAEEGIVLLENDNLLPLEKNKTINVFGWASTNPCYGGSGSGGISDAYPTTSLLDGLKEAGFETNTELSEFYTAYNAQRPSVNMFAQDWTLPEPPVDQYSDELMQNAREFSDTAMVVLARTGCENADLPTDLT
;
A
#
# COMPACT_ATOMS: atom_id res chain seq x y z
N MET A 1 7.76 5.11 5.32
CA MET A 1 8.46 4.25 6.30
C MET A 1 7.67 2.96 6.38
N LEU A 2 8.25 1.79 6.03
CA LEU A 2 7.55 0.50 6.11
C LEU A 2 7.19 0.24 7.59
N GLU A 3 5.92 0.34 7.94
CA GLU A 3 5.43 -0.14 9.24
C GLU A 3 5.51 -1.67 9.21
N ILE A 4 6.46 -2.20 9.96
CA ILE A 4 6.60 -3.64 10.12
C ILE A 4 5.49 -4.12 11.06
N ASN A 5 4.48 -4.75 10.49
CA ASN A 5 3.40 -5.37 11.26
C ASN A 5 3.97 -6.60 12.00
N MET A 6 3.75 -6.67 13.31
CA MET A 6 4.20 -7.79 14.15
C MET A 6 3.60 -9.14 13.72
N GLU A 7 2.46 -9.16 13.07
CA GLU A 7 1.83 -10.37 12.55
C GLU A 7 2.56 -10.91 11.32
N ASP A 8 3.05 -10.02 10.45
CA ASP A 8 3.87 -10.42 9.30
C ASP A 8 5.21 -11.00 9.76
N VAL A 9 5.83 -10.42 10.79
CA VAL A 9 7.05 -10.98 11.41
C VAL A 9 6.78 -12.38 11.95
N LYS A 10 5.65 -12.58 12.62
CA LYS A 10 5.24 -13.88 13.15
C LYS A 10 5.01 -14.90 12.03
N ASN A 11 4.35 -14.51 10.95
CA ASN A 11 4.09 -15.38 9.80
C ASN A 11 5.39 -15.78 9.09
N VAL A 12 6.33 -14.86 8.92
CA VAL A 12 7.67 -15.15 8.38
C VAL A 12 8.43 -16.12 9.29
N LEU A 13 8.40 -15.92 10.62
CA LEU A 13 9.03 -16.83 11.58
C LEU A 13 8.40 -18.23 11.53
N ILE A 14 7.08 -18.35 11.41
CA ILE A 14 6.39 -19.63 11.25
C ILE A 14 6.83 -20.32 9.97
N SER A 15 6.95 -19.58 8.87
CA SER A 15 7.41 -20.10 7.57
C SER A 15 8.88 -20.51 7.58
N CYS A 16 9.70 -19.93 8.45
CA CYS A 16 11.10 -20.35 8.65
C CYS A 16 11.25 -21.61 9.50
N LYS A 17 10.21 -21.99 10.26
CA LYS A 17 10.27 -23.11 11.21
C LYS A 17 10.77 -24.44 10.64
N PRO A 18 10.34 -24.95 9.46
CA PRO A 18 10.82 -26.21 8.92
C PRO A 18 12.33 -26.21 8.64
N TYR A 19 12.88 -25.08 8.19
CA TYR A 19 14.31 -24.94 7.91
C TYR A 19 15.14 -24.94 9.19
N LEU A 20 14.64 -24.30 10.26
CA LEU A 20 15.29 -24.29 11.57
C LEU A 20 15.24 -25.68 12.23
N ILE A 21 14.15 -26.43 12.03
CA ILE A 21 14.04 -27.84 12.50
C ILE A 21 15.07 -28.70 11.78
N PHE A 22 15.22 -28.56 10.46
CA PHE A 22 16.26 -29.29 9.69
C PHE A 22 17.66 -29.00 10.26
N LEU A 23 18.01 -27.73 10.47
CA LEU A 23 19.28 -27.35 11.07
C LEU A 23 19.48 -27.97 12.46
N GLY A 24 18.43 -27.92 13.30
CA GLY A 24 18.44 -28.54 14.61
C GLY A 24 18.71 -30.03 14.58
N ILE A 25 18.08 -30.79 13.67
CA ILE A 25 18.31 -32.21 13.49
C ILE A 25 19.78 -32.50 13.11
N VAL A 26 20.36 -31.74 12.17
CA VAL A 26 21.75 -31.87 11.76
C VAL A 26 22.71 -31.60 12.92
N CYS A 27 22.44 -30.53 13.68
CA CYS A 27 23.24 -30.21 14.87
C CYS A 27 23.21 -31.31 15.92
N VAL A 28 22.03 -31.87 16.23
CA VAL A 28 21.87 -32.96 17.18
C VAL A 28 22.62 -34.19 16.70
N ALA A 29 22.52 -34.53 15.43
CA ALA A 29 23.26 -35.69 14.85
C ALA A 29 24.79 -35.49 14.93
N ALA A 30 25.27 -34.27 14.65
CA ALA A 30 26.69 -33.95 14.75
C ALA A 30 27.20 -34.05 16.21
N VAL A 31 26.43 -33.53 17.17
CA VAL A 31 26.73 -33.62 18.61
C VAL A 31 26.76 -35.11 19.04
N ALA A 32 25.79 -35.92 18.64
CA ALA A 32 25.77 -37.35 18.93
C ALA A 32 27.00 -38.06 18.38
N ALA A 33 27.39 -37.74 17.12
CA ALA A 33 28.60 -38.31 16.51
C ALA A 33 29.87 -37.91 17.28
N LEU A 34 29.95 -36.66 17.74
CA LEU A 34 31.08 -36.17 18.57
C LEU A 34 31.14 -36.87 19.93
N ILE A 35 29.99 -37.09 20.59
CA ILE A 35 29.91 -37.80 21.86
C ILE A 35 30.37 -39.25 21.68
N VAL A 36 29.85 -39.96 20.66
CA VAL A 36 30.26 -41.34 20.35
C VAL A 36 31.77 -41.40 20.06
N CYS A 37 32.27 -40.43 19.29
CA CYS A 37 33.70 -40.33 19.00
C CYS A 37 34.56 -40.11 20.26
N ALA A 38 34.07 -39.32 21.22
CA ALA A 38 34.78 -39.05 22.48
C ALA A 38 34.83 -40.26 23.40
N VAL A 39 33.71 -40.95 23.57
CA VAL A 39 33.53 -42.08 24.49
C VAL A 39 34.23 -43.37 23.97
N ASN A 40 34.27 -43.54 22.66
CA ASN A 40 34.84 -44.77 22.08
C ASN A 40 36.37 -44.77 22.18
N LYS A 41 36.90 -45.55 23.14
CA LYS A 41 38.33 -45.70 23.38
C LYS A 41 39.06 -46.53 22.31
N LYS A 42 38.34 -47.30 21.47
CA LYS A 42 38.93 -48.15 20.43
C LYS A 42 39.28 -47.37 19.15
N LEU A 43 38.76 -46.16 18.97
CA LEU A 43 39.03 -45.36 17.78
C LEU A 43 40.43 -44.74 17.82
N GLN A 44 41.16 -44.89 16.70
CA GLN A 44 42.48 -44.26 16.51
C GLN A 44 42.37 -42.71 16.53
N LYS A 45 43.45 -42.07 16.97
CA LYS A 45 43.49 -40.58 17.02
C LYS A 45 43.19 -39.94 15.66
N LYS A 46 43.71 -40.51 14.58
CA LYS A 46 43.46 -40.01 13.19
C LYS A 46 41.98 -40.05 12.82
N THR A 47 41.30 -41.15 13.15
CA THR A 47 39.84 -41.30 12.90
C THR A 47 39.02 -40.34 13.75
N LYS A 48 39.41 -40.13 15.00
CA LYS A 48 38.74 -39.11 15.87
C LYS A 48 38.87 -37.69 15.33
N TYR A 49 40.07 -37.37 14.83
CA TYR A 49 40.29 -36.05 14.19
C TYR A 49 39.41 -35.91 12.94
N LEU A 50 39.37 -36.92 12.08
CA LEU A 50 38.55 -36.89 10.87
C LEU A 50 37.06 -36.73 11.18
N ILE A 51 36.51 -37.47 12.14
CA ILE A 51 35.09 -37.35 12.55
C ILE A 51 34.78 -35.92 13.06
N ARG A 52 35.66 -35.33 13.89
CA ARG A 52 35.47 -34.00 14.41
C ARG A 52 35.48 -32.93 13.31
N THR A 53 36.43 -33.05 12.37
CA THR A 53 36.50 -32.14 11.24
C THR A 53 35.28 -32.27 10.34
N GLN A 54 34.85 -33.50 10.02
CA GLN A 54 33.66 -33.77 9.21
C GLN A 54 32.39 -33.23 9.88
N ALA A 55 32.22 -33.47 11.19
CA ALA A 55 31.07 -32.93 11.92
C ALA A 55 31.02 -31.39 11.86
N GLY A 56 32.16 -30.74 12.00
CA GLY A 56 32.25 -29.28 11.86
C GLY A 56 31.88 -28.78 10.45
N VAL A 57 32.40 -29.46 9.41
CA VAL A 57 32.09 -29.12 8.01
C VAL A 57 30.61 -29.33 7.71
N VAL A 58 30.01 -30.43 8.16
CA VAL A 58 28.59 -30.73 7.93
C VAL A 58 27.70 -29.68 8.60
N VAL A 59 28.01 -29.28 9.83
CA VAL A 59 27.26 -28.21 10.52
C VAL A 59 27.39 -26.88 9.79
N LEU A 60 28.60 -26.51 9.35
CA LEU A 60 28.83 -25.28 8.60
C LEU A 60 28.03 -25.29 7.28
N MET A 61 28.07 -26.39 6.53
CA MET A 61 27.28 -26.52 5.30
C MET A 61 25.77 -26.45 5.56
N ALA A 62 25.31 -27.08 6.65
CA ALA A 62 23.89 -27.02 7.03
C ALA A 62 23.45 -25.56 7.39
N ILE A 63 24.31 -24.79 8.07
CA ILE A 63 24.02 -23.38 8.35
C ILE A 63 23.92 -22.58 7.07
N ILE A 64 24.89 -22.70 6.16
CA ILE A 64 24.88 -21.99 4.87
C ILE A 64 23.65 -22.36 4.04
N LEU A 65 23.34 -23.65 3.96
CA LEU A 65 22.17 -24.13 3.20
C LEU A 65 20.86 -23.60 3.80
N THR A 66 20.72 -23.68 5.14
CA THR A 66 19.52 -23.18 5.82
C THR A 66 19.36 -21.68 5.64
N ALA A 67 20.43 -20.91 5.79
CA ALA A 67 20.40 -19.47 5.56
C ALA A 67 19.99 -19.12 4.11
N ASN A 68 20.58 -19.83 3.13
CA ASN A 68 20.22 -19.66 1.74
C ASN A 68 18.73 -19.96 1.49
N MET A 69 18.23 -21.10 1.99
CA MET A 69 16.82 -21.50 1.82
C MET A 69 15.85 -20.53 2.49
N ILE A 70 16.21 -19.93 3.61
CA ILE A 70 15.38 -18.90 4.27
C ILE A 70 15.37 -17.62 3.45
N VAL A 71 16.53 -17.15 3.00
CA VAL A 71 16.65 -15.89 2.22
C VAL A 71 15.97 -16.00 0.85
N THR A 72 16.16 -17.12 0.14
CA THR A 72 15.57 -17.36 -1.20
C THR A 72 14.15 -17.90 -1.17
N GLY A 73 13.61 -18.23 0.00
CA GLY A 73 12.27 -18.71 0.23
C GLY A 73 11.42 -17.71 1.04
N PRO A 74 11.16 -17.98 2.33
CA PRO A 74 10.23 -17.16 3.12
C PRO A 74 10.57 -15.66 3.21
N MET A 75 11.87 -15.31 3.11
CA MET A 75 12.31 -13.92 3.17
C MET A 75 12.57 -13.29 1.81
N TYR A 76 12.35 -14.02 0.70
CA TYR A 76 12.71 -13.55 -0.64
C TYR A 76 12.09 -12.19 -0.97
N THR A 77 10.80 -12.03 -0.72
CA THR A 77 10.08 -10.77 -1.00
C THR A 77 10.64 -9.59 -0.20
N LEU A 78 10.88 -9.80 1.12
CA LEU A 78 11.45 -8.76 1.97
C LEU A 78 12.86 -8.37 1.54
N VAL A 79 13.70 -9.37 1.19
CA VAL A 79 15.07 -9.13 0.73
C VAL A 79 15.06 -8.45 -0.64
N SER A 80 14.20 -8.87 -1.57
CA SER A 80 14.05 -8.24 -2.88
C SER A 80 13.61 -6.78 -2.76
N LEU A 81 12.64 -6.49 -1.89
CA LEU A 81 12.19 -5.12 -1.64
C LEU A 81 13.28 -4.25 -1.01
N ALA A 82 14.07 -4.83 -0.10
CA ALA A 82 15.16 -4.10 0.58
C ALA A 82 16.40 -3.88 -0.32
N MET A 83 16.63 -4.77 -1.28
CA MET A 83 17.81 -4.73 -2.17
C MET A 83 17.46 -4.29 -3.60
N GLY A 84 16.18 -4.17 -3.92
CA GLY A 84 15.71 -3.78 -5.24
C GLY A 84 15.86 -2.29 -5.47
N GLU A 85 16.87 -1.88 -6.20
CA GLU A 85 16.92 -0.57 -6.84
C GLU A 85 16.22 -0.70 -8.20
N GLY A 86 14.88 -0.60 -8.18
CA GLY A 86 14.11 -0.48 -9.41
C GLY A 86 14.23 0.94 -9.97
N SER A 87 14.65 1.09 -11.21
CA SER A 87 14.52 2.34 -11.94
C SER A 87 13.53 2.16 -13.09
N ILE A 88 12.58 3.09 -13.20
CA ILE A 88 11.66 3.14 -14.33
C ILE A 88 12.19 4.22 -15.28
N SER A 89 12.27 3.93 -16.58
CA SER A 89 12.69 4.93 -17.56
C SER A 89 11.63 6.02 -17.75
N ASP A 90 12.05 7.24 -18.05
CA ASP A 90 11.12 8.36 -18.31
C ASP A 90 10.11 8.02 -19.42
N ALA A 91 10.55 7.32 -20.45
CA ALA A 91 9.65 6.85 -21.52
C ALA A 91 8.58 5.86 -21.02
N SER A 92 8.90 5.03 -20.03
CA SER A 92 7.91 4.12 -19.42
C SER A 92 6.93 4.88 -18.55
N ILE A 93 7.39 5.92 -17.84
CA ILE A 93 6.52 6.79 -17.03
C ILE A 93 5.53 7.52 -17.93
N GLU A 94 6.01 8.14 -19.01
CA GLU A 94 5.18 8.86 -19.99
C GLU A 94 4.15 7.93 -20.64
N SER A 95 4.57 6.78 -21.14
CA SER A 95 3.67 5.78 -21.74
C SER A 95 2.64 5.25 -20.76
N SER A 96 3.02 5.04 -19.49
CA SER A 96 2.09 4.60 -18.42
C SER A 96 1.07 5.69 -18.10
N SER A 97 1.49 6.96 -18.07
CA SER A 97 0.59 8.10 -17.85
C SER A 97 -0.44 8.23 -18.97
N GLU A 98 0.00 8.20 -20.24
CA GLU A 98 -0.90 8.23 -21.40
C GLU A 98 -1.89 7.05 -21.41
N PHE A 99 -1.41 5.86 -21.05
CA PHE A 99 -2.29 4.69 -20.95
C PHE A 99 -3.26 4.81 -19.78
N GLY A 100 -2.82 5.37 -18.65
CA GLY A 100 -3.67 5.65 -17.49
C GLY A 100 -4.84 6.57 -17.82
N VAL A 101 -4.60 7.62 -18.62
CA VAL A 101 -5.67 8.51 -19.11
C VAL A 101 -6.70 7.73 -19.92
N LYS A 102 -6.27 6.89 -20.86
CA LYS A 102 -7.19 6.05 -21.68
C LYS A 102 -8.01 5.10 -20.81
N VAL A 103 -7.37 4.47 -19.81
CA VAL A 103 -8.08 3.58 -18.87
C VAL A 103 -9.12 4.35 -18.06
N ALA A 104 -8.78 5.57 -17.61
CA ALA A 104 -9.72 6.42 -16.87
C ALA A 104 -10.90 6.85 -17.76
N GLU A 105 -10.66 7.26 -19.01
CA GLU A 105 -11.70 7.63 -19.98
C GLU A 105 -12.67 6.47 -20.22
N GLU A 106 -12.17 5.25 -20.39
CA GLU A 106 -13.00 4.05 -20.56
C GLU A 106 -13.72 3.61 -19.27
N GLY A 107 -13.14 3.96 -18.09
CA GLY A 107 -13.69 3.61 -16.78
C GLY A 107 -14.74 4.58 -16.25
N ILE A 108 -14.85 5.79 -16.80
CA ILE A 108 -15.84 6.78 -16.39
C ILE A 108 -17.22 6.39 -16.92
N VAL A 109 -18.18 6.26 -16.02
CA VAL A 109 -19.56 5.87 -16.34
C VAL A 109 -20.50 7.01 -16.03
N LEU A 110 -21.26 7.45 -17.04
CA LEU A 110 -22.38 8.37 -16.87
C LEU A 110 -23.62 7.57 -16.48
N LEU A 111 -24.04 7.66 -15.23
CA LEU A 111 -25.17 6.89 -14.71
C LEU A 111 -26.51 7.51 -15.13
N GLU A 112 -26.61 8.85 -15.08
CA GLU A 112 -27.81 9.61 -15.42
C GLU A 112 -27.43 10.99 -15.93
N ASN A 113 -28.19 11.53 -16.87
CA ASN A 113 -27.98 12.88 -17.39
C ASN A 113 -29.28 13.48 -17.96
N ASP A 114 -29.83 14.45 -17.29
CA ASP A 114 -31.01 15.22 -17.72
C ASP A 114 -30.64 16.44 -18.59
N ASN A 115 -29.77 16.25 -19.54
CA ASN A 115 -29.24 17.28 -20.45
C ASN A 115 -28.38 18.37 -19.77
N LEU A 116 -27.86 18.12 -18.56
CA LEU A 116 -26.91 19.01 -17.90
C LEU A 116 -25.50 18.88 -18.51
N LEU A 117 -25.09 17.64 -18.82
CA LEU A 117 -23.80 17.36 -19.43
C LEU A 117 -23.90 17.17 -20.96
N PRO A 118 -22.89 17.61 -21.72
CA PRO A 118 -21.65 18.25 -21.27
C PRO A 118 -21.87 19.70 -20.83
N LEU A 119 -21.11 20.12 -19.81
CA LEU A 119 -21.09 21.53 -19.41
C LEU A 119 -20.44 22.38 -20.51
N GLU A 120 -20.93 23.62 -20.68
CA GLU A 120 -20.29 24.58 -21.56
C GLU A 120 -18.92 24.99 -21.00
N LYS A 121 -17.93 25.12 -21.87
CA LYS A 121 -16.59 25.58 -21.50
C LYS A 121 -16.61 27.02 -20.96
N ASN A 122 -15.61 27.34 -20.14
CA ASN A 122 -15.41 28.66 -19.52
C ASN A 122 -16.56 29.07 -18.56
N LYS A 123 -17.19 28.09 -17.94
CA LYS A 123 -18.15 28.33 -16.86
C LYS A 123 -17.48 28.28 -15.50
N THR A 124 -18.08 29.02 -14.59
CA THR A 124 -17.82 28.89 -13.14
C THR A 124 -18.53 27.65 -12.60
N ILE A 125 -17.94 26.97 -11.64
CA ILE A 125 -18.51 25.79 -10.98
C ILE A 125 -18.17 25.79 -9.49
N ASN A 126 -19.17 25.58 -8.64
CA ASN A 126 -18.96 25.30 -7.23
C ASN A 126 -18.61 23.81 -7.06
N VAL A 127 -17.51 23.50 -6.38
CA VAL A 127 -17.12 22.12 -6.10
C VAL A 127 -17.25 21.86 -4.61
N PHE A 128 -18.23 21.06 -4.24
CA PHE A 128 -18.55 20.67 -2.87
C PHE A 128 -18.01 19.29 -2.54
N GLY A 129 -17.83 19.04 -1.26
CA GLY A 129 -17.38 17.76 -0.72
C GLY A 129 -15.91 17.78 -0.33
N TRP A 130 -15.60 17.28 0.85
CA TRP A 130 -14.23 17.20 1.38
C TRP A 130 -13.28 16.48 0.44
N ALA A 131 -13.78 15.47 -0.29
CA ALA A 131 -13.00 14.70 -1.26
C ALA A 131 -12.51 15.54 -2.46
N SER A 132 -13.06 16.73 -2.71
CA SER A 132 -12.62 17.63 -3.78
C SER A 132 -11.18 18.12 -3.57
N THR A 133 -10.79 18.36 -2.30
CA THR A 133 -9.45 18.79 -1.90
C THR A 133 -8.63 17.69 -1.22
N ASN A 134 -9.28 16.61 -0.80
CA ASN A 134 -8.66 15.46 -0.15
C ASN A 134 -8.99 14.16 -0.92
N PRO A 135 -8.57 14.06 -2.18
CA PRO A 135 -8.89 12.90 -3.02
C PRO A 135 -8.23 11.64 -2.46
N CYS A 136 -8.80 10.49 -2.81
CA CYS A 136 -8.18 9.22 -2.56
C CYS A 136 -7.66 8.66 -3.89
N TYR A 137 -6.37 8.79 -4.12
CA TYR A 137 -5.71 8.18 -5.25
C TYR A 137 -5.30 6.75 -4.91
N GLY A 138 -5.96 5.79 -5.51
CA GLY A 138 -5.76 4.38 -5.22
C GLY A 138 -6.55 3.90 -4.00
N GLY A 139 -6.39 2.63 -3.66
CA GLY A 139 -7.00 2.01 -2.50
C GLY A 139 -6.13 2.10 -1.24
N SER A 140 -6.62 1.55 -0.15
CA SER A 140 -5.82 1.30 1.04
C SER A 140 -5.02 0.00 0.91
N GLY A 141 -3.94 -0.15 1.68
CA GLY A 141 -3.07 -1.32 1.63
C GLY A 141 -2.15 -1.34 0.41
N SER A 142 -2.11 -2.46 -0.31
CA SER A 142 -1.24 -2.64 -1.49
C SER A 142 -1.62 -1.77 -2.70
N GLY A 143 -2.83 -1.19 -2.70
CA GLY A 143 -3.29 -0.25 -3.73
C GLY A 143 -2.87 1.20 -3.50
N GLY A 144 -2.10 1.49 -2.46
CA GLY A 144 -1.60 2.84 -2.19
C GLY A 144 -0.68 3.36 -3.29
N ILE A 145 -0.87 4.62 -3.67
CA ILE A 145 -0.03 5.30 -4.67
C ILE A 145 1.16 5.96 -3.98
N SER A 146 2.31 5.91 -4.63
CA SER A 146 3.52 6.58 -4.14
C SER A 146 3.47 8.08 -4.45
N ASP A 147 3.78 8.91 -3.45
CA ASP A 147 3.92 10.36 -3.61
C ASP A 147 5.08 10.77 -4.53
N ALA A 148 5.90 9.82 -4.97
CA ALA A 148 6.98 10.06 -5.91
C ALA A 148 6.50 10.38 -7.34
N TYR A 149 5.24 10.09 -7.66
CA TYR A 149 4.66 10.32 -8.98
C TYR A 149 3.66 11.48 -8.93
N PRO A 150 3.69 12.38 -9.94
CA PRO A 150 2.75 13.47 -10.02
C PRO A 150 1.32 12.95 -10.22
N THR A 151 0.38 13.54 -9.51
CA THR A 151 -1.06 13.30 -9.67
C THR A 151 -1.75 14.58 -10.05
N THR A 152 -2.76 14.51 -10.90
CA THR A 152 -3.61 15.66 -11.24
C THR A 152 -4.83 15.65 -10.31
N SER A 153 -5.04 16.74 -9.58
CA SER A 153 -6.24 16.88 -8.76
C SER A 153 -7.47 17.16 -9.62
N LEU A 154 -8.66 16.89 -9.07
CA LEU A 154 -9.92 17.24 -9.73
C LEU A 154 -10.00 18.74 -10.04
N LEU A 155 -9.58 19.58 -9.08
CA LEU A 155 -9.61 21.04 -9.25
C LEU A 155 -8.64 21.50 -10.35
N ASP A 156 -7.45 20.91 -10.43
CA ASP A 156 -6.49 21.20 -11.50
C ASP A 156 -7.02 20.73 -12.85
N GLY A 157 -7.59 19.54 -12.92
CA GLY A 157 -8.20 19.02 -14.14
C GLY A 157 -9.36 19.88 -14.64
N LEU A 158 -10.22 20.36 -13.75
CA LEU A 158 -11.29 21.30 -14.10
C LEU A 158 -10.73 22.63 -14.64
N LYS A 159 -9.69 23.15 -14.01
CA LYS A 159 -9.01 24.37 -14.45
C LYS A 159 -8.35 24.19 -15.81
N GLU A 160 -7.67 23.08 -16.07
CA GLU A 160 -7.10 22.73 -17.37
C GLU A 160 -8.18 22.57 -18.45
N ALA A 161 -9.34 22.04 -18.08
CA ALA A 161 -10.49 21.96 -18.98
C ALA A 161 -11.18 23.32 -19.25
N GLY A 162 -10.74 24.40 -18.59
CA GLY A 162 -11.22 25.76 -18.79
C GLY A 162 -12.37 26.16 -17.85
N PHE A 163 -12.57 25.45 -16.74
CA PHE A 163 -13.53 25.84 -15.71
C PHE A 163 -12.85 26.68 -14.63
N GLU A 164 -13.63 27.63 -14.08
CA GLU A 164 -13.23 28.37 -12.89
C GLU A 164 -13.96 27.80 -11.67
N THR A 165 -13.21 27.41 -10.66
CA THR A 165 -13.73 26.81 -9.43
C THR A 165 -13.78 27.82 -8.29
N ASN A 166 -14.76 27.70 -7.40
CA ASN A 166 -14.89 28.58 -6.24
C ASN A 166 -13.76 28.35 -5.23
N THR A 167 -12.90 29.37 -5.09
CA THR A 167 -11.72 29.31 -4.23
C THR A 167 -12.10 29.27 -2.75
N GLU A 168 -13.15 29.99 -2.32
CA GLU A 168 -13.58 29.99 -0.92
C GLU A 168 -14.05 28.61 -0.48
N LEU A 169 -14.73 27.85 -1.35
CA LEU A 169 -15.11 26.47 -1.06
C LEU A 169 -13.88 25.55 -0.95
N SER A 170 -12.92 25.67 -1.86
CA SER A 170 -11.72 24.85 -1.78
C SER A 170 -10.84 25.17 -0.58
N GLU A 171 -10.75 26.44 -0.18
CA GLU A 171 -10.07 26.86 1.04
C GLU A 171 -10.78 26.33 2.30
N PHE A 172 -12.11 26.40 2.34
CA PHE A 172 -12.93 25.85 3.42
C PHE A 172 -12.65 24.34 3.62
N TYR A 173 -12.70 23.54 2.56
CA TYR A 173 -12.43 22.10 2.65
C TYR A 173 -10.97 21.78 2.95
N THR A 174 -10.03 22.58 2.45
CA THR A 174 -8.60 22.41 2.77
C THR A 174 -8.31 22.73 4.24
N ALA A 175 -8.97 23.75 4.80
CA ALA A 175 -8.83 24.14 6.20
C ALA A 175 -9.50 23.13 7.16
N TYR A 176 -10.49 22.37 6.70
CA TYR A 176 -11.13 21.33 7.49
C TYR A 176 -10.18 20.16 7.70
N ASN A 177 -9.48 20.19 8.83
CA ASN A 177 -8.44 19.22 9.16
C ASN A 177 -9.05 17.91 9.69
N ALA A 178 -9.69 17.14 8.82
CA ALA A 178 -10.15 15.80 9.11
C ALA A 178 -9.13 14.78 8.60
N GLN A 179 -9.03 13.66 9.29
CA GLN A 179 -8.27 12.50 8.80
C GLN A 179 -9.21 11.54 8.11
N ARG A 180 -8.78 10.98 7.00
CA ARG A 180 -9.52 9.90 6.35
C ARG A 180 -9.57 8.71 7.28
N PRO A 181 -10.76 8.15 7.57
CA PRO A 181 -10.89 6.96 8.38
C PRO A 181 -10.08 5.80 7.78
N SER A 182 -9.50 5.01 8.65
CA SER A 182 -8.70 3.87 8.23
C SER A 182 -9.60 2.72 7.79
N VAL A 183 -9.45 2.31 6.54
CA VAL A 183 -10.09 1.11 6.00
C VAL A 183 -9.00 0.11 5.68
N ASN A 184 -8.97 -0.99 6.43
CA ASN A 184 -8.04 -2.09 6.23
C ASN A 184 -8.68 -3.40 6.71
N MET A 185 -7.96 -4.50 6.63
CA MET A 185 -8.44 -5.82 7.06
C MET A 185 -8.95 -5.88 8.52
N PHE A 186 -8.51 -4.97 9.39
CA PHE A 186 -8.83 -4.96 10.83
C PHE A 186 -9.72 -3.80 11.25
N ALA A 187 -9.77 -2.72 10.47
CA ALA A 187 -10.56 -1.53 10.75
C ALA A 187 -11.37 -1.16 9.51
N GLN A 188 -12.68 -1.19 9.63
CA GLN A 188 -13.62 -0.91 8.55
C GLN A 188 -14.48 0.30 8.93
N ASP A 189 -13.86 1.48 8.95
CA ASP A 189 -14.57 2.73 9.13
C ASP A 189 -14.80 3.38 7.77
N TRP A 190 -16.06 3.36 7.32
CA TRP A 190 -16.50 3.88 6.04
C TRP A 190 -17.05 5.31 6.14
N THR A 191 -16.89 5.97 7.26
CA THR A 191 -17.36 7.33 7.49
C THR A 191 -16.71 8.29 6.48
N LEU A 192 -17.51 9.16 5.87
CA LEU A 192 -17.00 10.26 5.06
C LEU A 192 -16.72 11.44 5.99
N PRO A 193 -15.49 11.99 6.00
CA PRO A 193 -15.13 13.08 6.90
C PRO A 193 -15.61 14.44 6.36
N GLU A 194 -16.89 14.60 6.11
CA GLU A 194 -17.48 15.85 5.67
C GLU A 194 -17.60 16.86 6.84
N PRO A 195 -17.40 18.16 6.58
CA PRO A 195 -17.69 19.19 7.57
C PRO A 195 -19.14 19.12 8.04
N PRO A 196 -19.42 19.24 9.36
CA PRO A 196 -20.79 19.35 9.85
C PRO A 196 -21.54 20.53 9.25
N VAL A 197 -22.86 20.39 9.10
CA VAL A 197 -23.70 21.41 8.42
C VAL A 197 -23.59 22.80 9.06
N ASP A 198 -23.38 22.86 10.37
CA ASP A 198 -23.23 24.12 11.12
C ASP A 198 -21.93 24.89 10.84
N GLN A 199 -20.95 24.25 10.17
CA GLN A 199 -19.74 24.92 9.72
C GLN A 199 -19.88 25.62 8.35
N TYR A 200 -20.95 25.35 7.61
CA TYR A 200 -21.26 26.07 6.38
C TYR A 200 -21.93 27.39 6.72
N SER A 201 -21.12 28.46 6.85
CA SER A 201 -21.67 29.79 7.19
C SER A 201 -22.59 30.32 6.11
N ASP A 202 -23.49 31.24 6.51
CA ASP A 202 -24.39 31.90 5.57
C ASP A 202 -23.60 32.69 4.51
N GLU A 203 -22.47 33.30 4.89
CA GLU A 203 -21.59 33.99 3.97
C GLU A 203 -20.98 33.08 2.92
N LEU A 204 -20.43 31.89 3.32
CA LEU A 204 -19.89 30.93 2.40
C LEU A 204 -20.97 30.42 1.41
N MET A 205 -22.15 30.15 1.91
CA MET A 205 -23.26 29.67 1.07
C MET A 205 -23.81 30.77 0.16
N GLN A 206 -23.78 32.04 0.59
CA GLN A 206 -24.13 33.20 -0.25
C GLN A 206 -23.07 33.41 -1.34
N ASN A 207 -21.77 33.38 -1.00
CA ASN A 207 -20.69 33.44 -1.98
C ASN A 207 -20.85 32.32 -3.05
N ALA A 208 -21.12 31.09 -2.64
CA ALA A 208 -21.30 29.96 -3.58
C ALA A 208 -22.49 30.22 -4.54
N ARG A 209 -23.63 30.77 -4.05
CA ARG A 209 -24.80 31.12 -4.90
C ARG A 209 -24.50 32.24 -5.89
N GLU A 210 -23.70 33.23 -5.47
CA GLU A 210 -23.32 34.36 -6.33
C GLU A 210 -22.24 33.96 -7.35
N PHE A 211 -21.37 33.00 -7.01
CA PHE A 211 -20.29 32.54 -7.86
C PHE A 211 -20.77 31.71 -9.05
N SER A 212 -21.68 30.77 -8.84
CA SER A 212 -22.15 29.87 -9.90
C SER A 212 -23.50 29.25 -9.60
N ASP A 213 -24.31 29.09 -10.64
CA ASP A 213 -25.55 28.32 -10.65
C ASP A 213 -25.33 26.81 -10.82
N THR A 214 -24.09 26.40 -11.08
CA THR A 214 -23.70 24.99 -11.27
C THR A 214 -22.88 24.52 -10.07
N ALA A 215 -23.26 23.35 -9.54
CA ALA A 215 -22.57 22.69 -8.45
C ALA A 215 -22.19 21.25 -8.80
N MET A 216 -20.96 20.87 -8.43
CA MET A 216 -20.48 19.50 -8.45
C MET A 216 -20.30 19.04 -7.00
N VAL A 217 -20.80 17.88 -6.66
CA VAL A 217 -20.60 17.26 -5.34
C VAL A 217 -19.67 16.07 -5.53
N VAL A 218 -18.55 16.05 -4.81
CA VAL A 218 -17.51 15.05 -4.91
C VAL A 218 -17.54 14.13 -3.70
N LEU A 219 -17.81 12.86 -3.93
CA LEU A 219 -17.79 11.83 -2.91
C LEU A 219 -16.70 10.81 -3.25
N ALA A 220 -15.81 10.53 -2.31
CA ALA A 220 -14.78 9.52 -2.49
C ALA A 220 -14.87 8.46 -1.41
N ARG A 221 -15.00 7.21 -1.83
CA ARG A 221 -14.93 6.04 -0.96
C ARG A 221 -13.79 5.14 -1.41
N THR A 222 -13.03 4.66 -0.45
CA THR A 222 -11.93 3.72 -0.70
C THR A 222 -12.37 2.31 -0.35
N GLY A 223 -12.18 1.39 -1.29
CA GLY A 223 -12.20 -0.04 -0.98
C GLY A 223 -10.88 -0.49 -0.34
N CYS A 224 -10.85 -1.68 0.23
CA CYS A 224 -9.66 -2.34 0.74
C CYS A 224 -9.71 -3.84 0.41
N GLU A 225 -8.55 -4.48 0.36
CA GLU A 225 -8.48 -5.94 0.28
C GLU A 225 -9.21 -6.58 1.47
N ASN A 226 -10.08 -7.54 1.19
CA ASN A 226 -10.96 -8.23 2.15
C ASN A 226 -11.95 -7.31 2.90
N ALA A 227 -12.26 -6.13 2.37
CA ALA A 227 -13.24 -5.22 2.94
C ALA A 227 -14.09 -4.59 1.84
N ASP A 228 -15.33 -5.10 1.72
CA ASP A 228 -16.30 -4.57 0.77
C ASP A 228 -16.92 -3.27 1.26
N LEU A 229 -17.23 -2.36 0.33
CA LEU A 229 -18.01 -1.18 0.64
C LEU A 229 -19.40 -1.58 1.15
N PRO A 230 -19.91 -0.93 2.21
CA PRO A 230 -21.28 -1.19 2.65
C PRO A 230 -22.27 -0.78 1.57
N THR A 231 -23.33 -1.55 1.41
CA THR A 231 -24.42 -1.25 0.47
C THR A 231 -25.35 -0.16 0.99
N ASP A 232 -25.33 0.06 2.29
CA ASP A 232 -26.06 1.14 2.96
C ASP A 232 -25.10 2.30 3.19
N LEU A 233 -25.48 3.47 2.67
CA LEU A 233 -24.65 4.69 2.71
C LEU A 233 -25.13 5.70 3.76
N THR A 234 -26.12 5.35 4.58
CA THR A 234 -26.67 6.18 5.65
C THR A 234 -25.89 6.04 6.95
#